data_d8488974796a3fa0cf4edd9a7b9ebb04
#
_entry.id   d8488974796a3fa0cf4edd9a7b9ebb04
#
_cell.length_a   1.000
_cell.length_b   1.000
_cell.length_c   1.000
_cell.angle_alpha   90.00
_cell.angle_beta   90.00
_cell.angle_gamma   90.00
#
_symmetry.space_group_name_H-M   'P 1'
#
loop_
_entity.id
_entity.type
_entity.pdbx_description
1 polymer ?
#
loop_
_entity_poly.entity_id
_entity_poly.type
_entity_poly.pdbx_seq_one_letter_code
_entity_poly.pdbx_strand_id
1 'polypeptide(L)'
;MKRIIAPSVLSADFGNLNQDIAMLDRSRAEWVHIDVMDGVFVPNISFGFPVMKPIRKATSKVLDVHLMITAPEKYVERFVEAGADYVIFHYAATENIDLCIDLIRKAGAKVGISIKPGTEPEVLDKWLDKLDLILVMSVEPGFGGQKFMPSSIAKCEYLSRKKEELGLSELIIEVDGGISASNSRLLFDAGAEALVAGSSVFGAESPEQAIVDMLNS
;
A
#
# COMPACT_ATOMS: atom_id res chain seq x y z
N MET A 1 -6.64 17.55 -4.69
CA MET A 1 -5.97 16.22 -4.72
C MET A 1 -6.30 15.51 -3.42
N LYS A 2 -6.60 14.23 -3.47
CA LYS A 2 -6.90 13.42 -2.28
C LYS A 2 -5.62 13.20 -1.48
N ARG A 3 -5.66 13.23 -0.16
CA ARG A 3 -4.53 12.93 0.73
C ARG A 3 -4.95 11.86 1.71
N ILE A 4 -4.36 10.69 1.60
CA ILE A 4 -4.65 9.50 2.39
C ILE A 4 -3.39 9.11 3.13
N ILE A 5 -3.51 8.80 4.41
CA ILE A 5 -2.47 8.08 5.17
C ILE A 5 -2.98 6.69 5.46
N ALA A 6 -2.18 5.69 5.08
CA ALA A 6 -2.41 4.27 5.29
C ALA A 6 -1.35 3.72 6.28
N PRO A 7 -1.61 3.71 7.59
CA PRO A 7 -0.66 3.14 8.54
C PRO A 7 -0.44 1.65 8.30
N SER A 8 0.84 1.23 8.16
CA SER A 8 1.18 -0.18 7.97
C SER A 8 1.16 -0.94 9.29
N VAL A 9 0.27 -1.93 9.38
CA VAL A 9 0.12 -2.84 10.52
C VAL A 9 1.40 -3.66 10.79
N LEU A 10 2.31 -3.75 9.83
CA LEU A 10 3.61 -4.40 10.04
C LEU A 10 4.41 -3.77 11.20
N SER A 11 4.16 -2.49 11.51
CA SER A 11 4.82 -1.75 12.60
C SER A 11 4.00 -1.69 13.89
N ALA A 12 2.81 -2.31 13.93
CA ALA A 12 1.94 -2.35 15.11
C ALA A 12 2.47 -3.29 16.19
N ASP A 13 1.97 -3.15 17.42
CA ASP A 13 2.23 -4.11 18.49
C ASP A 13 1.35 -5.35 18.32
N PHE A 14 1.91 -6.43 17.78
CA PHE A 14 1.19 -7.70 17.59
C PHE A 14 0.72 -8.34 18.90
N GLY A 15 1.29 -7.97 20.05
CA GLY A 15 0.79 -8.36 21.36
C GLY A 15 -0.52 -7.67 21.74
N ASN A 16 -0.79 -6.49 21.14
CA ASN A 16 -1.97 -5.65 21.42
C ASN A 16 -2.64 -5.14 20.15
N LEU A 17 -2.60 -5.92 19.07
CA LEU A 17 -3.06 -5.52 17.73
C LEU A 17 -4.47 -4.91 17.71
N ASN A 18 -5.41 -5.44 18.49
CA ASN A 18 -6.77 -4.89 18.58
C ASN A 18 -6.80 -3.45 19.11
N GLN A 19 -5.89 -3.10 20.01
CA GLN A 19 -5.78 -1.73 20.54
C GLN A 19 -5.27 -0.78 19.48
N ASP A 20 -4.25 -1.20 18.72
CA ASP A 20 -3.69 -0.42 17.62
C ASP A 20 -4.72 -0.21 16.49
N ILE A 21 -5.45 -1.24 16.09
CA ILE A 21 -6.52 -1.10 15.09
C ILE A 21 -7.63 -0.18 15.58
N ALA A 22 -8.03 -0.27 16.86
CA ALA A 22 -9.02 0.64 17.44
C ALA A 22 -8.51 2.09 17.51
N MET A 23 -7.21 2.31 17.72
CA MET A 23 -6.59 3.65 17.61
C MET A 23 -6.67 4.16 16.17
N LEU A 24 -6.30 3.35 15.18
CA LEU A 24 -6.42 3.72 13.77
C LEU A 24 -7.86 4.03 13.38
N ASP A 25 -8.83 3.25 13.87
CA ASP A 25 -10.25 3.45 13.55
C ASP A 25 -10.76 4.81 14.03
N ARG A 26 -10.27 5.31 15.17
CA ARG A 26 -10.59 6.66 15.70
C ARG A 26 -9.77 7.77 15.06
N SER A 27 -8.63 7.47 14.47
CA SER A 27 -7.70 8.44 13.88
C SER A 27 -8.21 9.02 12.56
N ARG A 28 -7.47 9.98 12.02
CA ARG A 28 -7.69 10.55 10.69
C ARG A 28 -7.12 9.69 9.54
N ALA A 29 -6.52 8.55 9.83
CA ALA A 29 -6.17 7.59 8.79
C ALA A 29 -7.45 7.14 8.06
N GLU A 30 -7.44 7.12 6.73
CA GLU A 30 -8.57 6.63 5.95
C GLU A 30 -8.43 5.15 5.61
N TRP A 31 -7.20 4.66 5.49
CA TRP A 31 -6.85 3.29 5.12
C TRP A 31 -6.02 2.60 6.20
N VAL A 32 -5.92 1.30 6.10
CA VAL A 32 -5.04 0.44 6.92
C VAL A 32 -4.27 -0.46 5.97
N HIS A 33 -2.95 -0.30 5.93
CA HIS A 33 -2.06 -1.04 5.04
C HIS A 33 -1.62 -2.37 5.66
N ILE A 34 -1.71 -3.45 4.87
CA ILE A 34 -1.46 -4.83 5.30
C ILE A 34 -0.34 -5.45 4.47
N ASP A 35 0.86 -5.53 5.03
CA ASP A 35 2.04 -6.12 4.37
C ASP A 35 2.10 -7.64 4.57
N VAL A 36 1.86 -8.41 3.50
CA VAL A 36 1.91 -9.88 3.50
C VAL A 36 3.20 -10.36 2.82
N MET A 37 3.98 -11.14 3.55
CA MET A 37 5.30 -11.63 3.10
C MET A 37 5.41 -13.15 3.26
N ASP A 38 5.96 -13.83 2.26
CA ASP A 38 6.03 -15.30 2.19
C ASP A 38 7.43 -15.90 2.48
N GLY A 39 8.44 -15.04 2.69
CA GLY A 39 9.82 -15.47 2.90
C GLY A 39 10.53 -15.97 1.63
N VAL A 40 9.88 -15.84 0.45
CA VAL A 40 10.42 -16.27 -0.85
C VAL A 40 10.60 -15.06 -1.78
N PHE A 41 9.54 -14.28 -1.98
CA PHE A 41 9.60 -13.04 -2.77
C PHE A 41 10.44 -11.96 -2.08
N VAL A 42 10.36 -11.91 -0.75
CA VAL A 42 11.19 -11.08 0.15
C VAL A 42 11.79 -11.94 1.26
N PRO A 43 12.97 -11.59 1.82
CA PRO A 43 13.66 -12.40 2.84
C PRO A 43 13.06 -12.17 4.25
N ASN A 44 11.75 -12.12 4.35
CA ASN A 44 11.00 -11.96 5.60
C ASN A 44 9.63 -12.63 5.50
N ILE A 45 9.09 -13.07 6.64
CA ILE A 45 7.75 -13.63 6.77
C ILE A 45 6.97 -12.72 7.72
N SER A 46 5.78 -12.26 7.31
CA SER A 46 4.93 -11.44 8.18
C SER A 46 3.73 -12.24 8.70
N PHE A 47 2.58 -12.04 8.13
CA PHE A 47 1.33 -12.68 8.53
C PHE A 47 0.40 -12.85 7.30
N GLY A 48 -0.74 -13.49 7.50
CA GLY A 48 -1.70 -13.74 6.42
C GLY A 48 -3.14 -13.80 6.93
N PHE A 49 -3.96 -14.67 6.33
CA PHE A 49 -5.41 -14.77 6.54
C PHE A 49 -5.88 -14.81 8.00
N PRO A 50 -5.19 -15.51 8.95
CA PRO A 50 -5.63 -15.53 10.35
C PRO A 50 -5.61 -14.16 11.04
N VAL A 51 -4.73 -13.26 10.60
CA VAL A 51 -4.60 -11.89 11.13
C VAL A 51 -5.54 -10.93 10.42
N MET A 52 -5.74 -11.10 9.11
CA MET A 52 -6.63 -10.26 8.30
C MET A 52 -8.07 -10.22 8.81
N LYS A 53 -8.66 -11.40 9.08
CA LYS A 53 -10.07 -11.49 9.52
C LYS A 53 -10.37 -10.75 10.82
N PRO A 54 -9.55 -10.85 11.90
CA PRO A 54 -9.68 -10.01 13.08
C PRO A 54 -9.57 -8.51 12.78
N ILE A 55 -8.60 -8.08 11.95
CA ILE A 55 -8.45 -6.68 11.57
C ILE A 55 -9.72 -6.18 10.88
N ARG A 56 -10.23 -6.91 9.87
CA ARG A 56 -11.47 -6.53 9.18
C ARG A 56 -12.67 -6.36 10.12
N LYS A 57 -12.76 -7.18 11.17
CA LYS A 57 -13.83 -7.06 12.19
C LYS A 57 -13.67 -5.85 13.09
N ALA A 58 -12.43 -5.38 13.29
CA ALA A 58 -12.12 -4.30 14.22
C ALA A 58 -12.21 -2.90 13.60
N THR A 59 -12.29 -2.77 12.26
CA THR A 59 -12.38 -1.48 11.58
C THR A 59 -13.26 -1.55 10.34
N SER A 60 -13.89 -0.43 9.98
CA SER A 60 -14.59 -0.24 8.70
C SER A 60 -13.74 0.51 7.66
N LYS A 61 -12.51 0.90 8.01
CA LYS A 61 -11.60 1.58 7.10
C LYS A 61 -11.22 0.68 5.93
N VAL A 62 -10.75 1.28 4.84
CA VAL A 62 -10.24 0.55 3.68
C VAL A 62 -9.03 -0.29 4.11
N LEU A 63 -9.04 -1.58 3.76
CA LEU A 63 -7.89 -2.46 3.90
C LEU A 63 -7.22 -2.60 2.53
N ASP A 64 -6.06 -1.99 2.37
CA ASP A 64 -5.20 -2.15 1.21
C ASP A 64 -4.13 -3.20 1.52
N VAL A 65 -4.21 -4.32 0.80
CA VAL A 65 -3.42 -5.51 1.08
C VAL A 65 -2.30 -5.65 0.07
N HIS A 66 -1.07 -5.41 0.54
CA HIS A 66 0.15 -5.46 -0.23
C HIS A 66 0.79 -6.86 -0.16
N LEU A 67 0.78 -7.55 -1.28
CA LEU A 67 1.25 -8.94 -1.40
C LEU A 67 2.70 -8.99 -1.89
N MET A 68 3.63 -9.13 -0.97
CA MET A 68 5.04 -9.46 -1.23
C MET A 68 5.24 -10.97 -1.23
N ILE A 69 4.55 -11.66 -2.13
CA ILE A 69 4.52 -13.13 -2.23
C ILE A 69 4.72 -13.59 -3.67
N THR A 70 5.26 -14.77 -3.84
CA THR A 70 5.40 -15.43 -5.15
C THR A 70 4.06 -16.01 -5.63
N ALA A 71 3.82 -15.98 -6.94
CA ALA A 71 2.62 -16.51 -7.58
C ALA A 71 1.32 -16.03 -6.89
N PRO A 72 1.09 -14.69 -6.79
CA PRO A 72 -0.06 -14.11 -6.08
C PRO A 72 -1.41 -14.57 -6.63
N GLU A 73 -1.50 -14.95 -7.90
CA GLU A 73 -2.69 -15.49 -8.54
C GLU A 73 -3.30 -16.70 -7.81
N LYS A 74 -2.53 -17.39 -6.99
CA LYS A 74 -3.00 -18.53 -6.17
C LYS A 74 -3.74 -18.09 -4.90
N TYR A 75 -3.63 -16.82 -4.52
CA TYR A 75 -4.05 -16.36 -3.19
C TYR A 75 -4.97 -15.14 -3.20
N VAL A 76 -4.98 -14.34 -4.28
CA VAL A 76 -5.69 -13.05 -4.33
C VAL A 76 -7.16 -13.16 -3.96
N GLU A 77 -7.90 -14.15 -4.46
CA GLU A 77 -9.32 -14.36 -4.13
C GLU A 77 -9.53 -14.56 -2.62
N ARG A 78 -8.64 -15.31 -1.96
CA ARG A 78 -8.70 -15.57 -0.52
C ARG A 78 -8.42 -14.32 0.32
N PHE A 79 -7.60 -13.39 -0.17
CA PHE A 79 -7.40 -12.10 0.51
C PHE A 79 -8.63 -11.22 0.40
N VAL A 80 -9.32 -11.23 -0.74
CA VAL A 80 -10.62 -10.56 -0.89
C VAL A 80 -11.65 -11.15 0.06
N GLU A 81 -11.78 -12.48 0.12
CA GLU A 81 -12.66 -13.19 1.08
C GLU A 81 -12.32 -12.87 2.55
N ALA A 82 -11.03 -12.58 2.85
CA ALA A 82 -10.59 -12.19 4.18
C ALA A 82 -10.88 -10.72 4.51
N GLY A 83 -11.38 -9.92 3.54
CA GLY A 83 -11.84 -8.55 3.74
C GLY A 83 -10.96 -7.47 3.13
N ALA A 84 -10.08 -7.79 2.18
CA ALA A 84 -9.32 -6.79 1.42
C ALA A 84 -10.26 -5.95 0.53
N ASP A 85 -10.14 -4.63 0.60
CA ASP A 85 -10.80 -3.69 -0.32
C ASP A 85 -9.94 -3.45 -1.57
N TYR A 86 -8.62 -3.38 -1.38
CA TYR A 86 -7.61 -3.38 -2.44
C TYR A 86 -6.69 -4.59 -2.28
N VAL A 87 -6.34 -5.23 -3.38
CA VAL A 87 -5.28 -6.25 -3.42
C VAL A 87 -4.18 -5.76 -4.35
N ILE A 88 -2.99 -5.56 -3.80
CA ILE A 88 -1.83 -5.01 -4.48
C ILE A 88 -0.79 -6.12 -4.58
N PHE A 89 -0.42 -6.50 -5.79
CA PHE A 89 0.65 -7.48 -6.02
C PHE A 89 1.84 -6.86 -6.75
N HIS A 90 3.02 -7.41 -6.59
CA HIS A 90 4.20 -6.91 -7.28
C HIS A 90 4.23 -7.30 -8.74
N TYR A 91 4.58 -6.34 -9.61
CA TYR A 91 4.87 -6.58 -11.03
C TYR A 91 5.85 -7.75 -11.23
N ALA A 92 6.89 -7.82 -10.39
CA ALA A 92 7.93 -8.85 -10.46
C ALA A 92 7.55 -10.20 -9.80
N ALA A 93 6.34 -10.33 -9.22
CA ALA A 93 5.93 -11.53 -8.47
C ALA A 93 5.30 -12.62 -9.35
N THR A 94 4.90 -12.28 -10.57
CA THR A 94 4.21 -13.18 -11.51
C THR A 94 4.41 -12.75 -12.95
N GLU A 95 4.35 -13.72 -13.86
CA GLU A 95 4.23 -13.46 -15.31
C GLU A 95 2.74 -13.38 -15.75
N ASN A 96 1.80 -13.72 -14.86
CA ASN A 96 0.37 -13.83 -15.13
C ASN A 96 -0.39 -12.58 -14.64
N ILE A 97 0.08 -11.37 -14.98
CA ILE A 97 -0.47 -10.10 -14.49
C ILE A 97 -1.96 -9.96 -14.82
N ASP A 98 -2.36 -10.19 -16.09
CA ASP A 98 -3.76 -10.09 -16.50
C ASP A 98 -4.65 -11.08 -15.73
N LEU A 99 -4.16 -12.29 -15.45
CA LEU A 99 -4.89 -13.27 -14.63
C LEU A 99 -5.09 -12.76 -13.19
N CYS A 100 -4.07 -12.16 -12.56
CA CYS A 100 -4.22 -11.56 -11.23
C CYS A 100 -5.27 -10.45 -11.22
N ILE A 101 -5.24 -9.56 -12.22
CA ILE A 101 -6.21 -8.47 -12.38
C ILE A 101 -7.64 -9.05 -12.46
N ASP A 102 -7.84 -10.04 -13.33
CA ASP A 102 -9.15 -10.65 -13.55
C ASP A 102 -9.68 -11.36 -12.29
N LEU A 103 -8.83 -12.11 -11.58
CA LEU A 103 -9.20 -12.81 -10.34
C LEU A 103 -9.60 -11.83 -9.23
N ILE A 104 -8.82 -10.76 -9.02
CA ILE A 104 -9.11 -9.74 -8.00
C ILE A 104 -10.45 -9.05 -8.30
N ARG A 105 -10.65 -8.60 -9.56
CA ARG A 105 -11.89 -7.94 -9.98
C ARG A 105 -13.11 -8.86 -9.86
N LYS A 106 -12.98 -10.12 -10.28
CA LYS A 106 -14.04 -11.12 -10.17
C LYS A 106 -14.41 -11.40 -8.71
N ALA A 107 -13.44 -11.37 -7.81
CA ALA A 107 -13.67 -11.52 -6.37
C ALA A 107 -14.31 -10.27 -5.72
N GLY A 108 -14.36 -9.12 -6.42
CA GLY A 108 -15.05 -7.91 -5.99
C GLY A 108 -14.18 -6.87 -5.29
N ALA A 109 -12.84 -6.99 -5.37
CA ALA A 109 -11.92 -6.01 -4.84
C ALA A 109 -11.31 -5.12 -5.95
N LYS A 110 -10.69 -4.02 -5.54
CA LYS A 110 -9.92 -3.12 -6.37
C LYS A 110 -8.49 -3.65 -6.57
N VAL A 111 -7.92 -3.36 -7.75
CA VAL A 111 -6.65 -3.94 -8.20
C VAL A 111 -5.52 -2.92 -8.09
N GLY A 112 -4.45 -3.31 -7.40
CA GLY A 112 -3.19 -2.55 -7.39
C GLY A 112 -2.02 -3.37 -7.93
N ILE A 113 -1.04 -2.66 -8.53
CA ILE A 113 0.27 -3.24 -8.85
C ILE A 113 1.36 -2.43 -8.18
N SER A 114 2.30 -3.14 -7.52
CA SER A 114 3.48 -2.55 -6.90
C SER A 114 4.71 -2.69 -7.79
N ILE A 115 5.54 -1.62 -7.82
CA ILE A 115 6.85 -1.62 -8.47
C ILE A 115 7.97 -1.39 -7.45
N LYS A 116 9.05 -2.18 -7.57
CA LYS A 116 10.26 -2.04 -6.75
C LYS A 116 11.05 -0.76 -7.09
N PRO A 117 11.96 -0.31 -6.23
CA PRO A 117 12.79 0.87 -6.51
C PRO A 117 13.57 0.78 -7.83
N GLY A 118 14.04 -0.42 -8.19
CA GLY A 118 14.77 -0.67 -9.44
C GLY A 118 13.89 -0.89 -10.68
N THR A 119 12.56 -0.79 -10.58
CA THR A 119 11.62 -1.01 -11.70
C THR A 119 11.08 0.32 -12.18
N GLU A 120 11.25 0.64 -13.45
CA GLU A 120 10.73 1.87 -14.04
C GLU A 120 9.19 1.81 -14.22
N PRO A 121 8.46 2.93 -14.00
CA PRO A 121 6.99 2.92 -14.01
C PRO A 121 6.38 2.63 -15.38
N GLU A 122 7.11 2.86 -16.48
CA GLU A 122 6.69 2.60 -17.86
C GLU A 122 6.30 1.15 -18.11
N VAL A 123 6.80 0.20 -17.33
CA VAL A 123 6.42 -1.22 -17.44
C VAL A 123 4.92 -1.43 -17.22
N LEU A 124 4.25 -0.48 -16.55
CA LEU A 124 2.82 -0.54 -16.23
C LEU A 124 1.92 0.13 -17.29
N ASP A 125 2.47 0.85 -18.25
CA ASP A 125 1.70 1.66 -19.23
C ASP A 125 0.55 0.91 -19.89
N LYS A 126 0.76 -0.37 -20.20
CA LYS A 126 -0.26 -1.19 -20.87
C LYS A 126 -1.42 -1.66 -19.98
N TRP A 127 -1.33 -1.43 -18.65
CA TRP A 127 -2.36 -1.82 -17.69
C TRP A 127 -2.97 -0.64 -16.92
N LEU A 128 -2.49 0.59 -17.12
CA LEU A 128 -2.94 1.76 -16.35
C LEU A 128 -4.46 1.91 -16.34
N ASP A 129 -5.13 1.64 -17.45
CA ASP A 129 -6.59 1.69 -17.60
C ASP A 129 -7.33 0.51 -16.90
N LYS A 130 -6.57 -0.51 -16.48
CA LYS A 130 -7.09 -1.68 -15.77
C LYS A 130 -6.80 -1.63 -14.27
N LEU A 131 -6.12 -0.60 -13.78
CA LEU A 131 -5.72 -0.52 -12.38
C LEU A 131 -6.53 0.52 -11.61
N ASP A 132 -6.74 0.26 -10.34
CA ASP A 132 -7.34 1.19 -9.39
C ASP A 132 -6.26 1.86 -8.52
N LEU A 133 -5.04 1.24 -8.44
CA LEU A 133 -3.94 1.73 -7.64
C LEU A 133 -2.58 1.30 -8.22
N ILE A 134 -1.59 2.19 -8.11
CA ILE A 134 -0.18 1.85 -8.31
C ILE A 134 0.58 2.16 -7.02
N LEU A 135 1.26 1.14 -6.49
CA LEU A 135 2.12 1.28 -5.31
C LEU A 135 3.58 1.44 -5.75
N VAL A 136 4.13 2.61 -5.50
CA VAL A 136 5.56 2.91 -5.73
C VAL A 136 6.35 2.62 -4.46
N MET A 137 7.21 1.60 -4.49
CA MET A 137 8.12 1.34 -3.38
C MET A 137 9.23 2.40 -3.32
N SER A 138 9.37 3.05 -2.19
CA SER A 138 10.46 3.98 -1.88
C SER A 138 11.52 3.38 -0.95
N VAL A 139 11.47 2.06 -0.77
CA VAL A 139 12.48 1.20 -0.14
C VAL A 139 12.45 -0.17 -0.81
N GLU A 140 13.48 -1.00 -0.62
CA GLU A 140 13.36 -2.41 -1.02
C GLU A 140 12.32 -3.12 -0.15
N PRO A 141 11.36 -3.87 -0.75
CA PRO A 141 10.31 -4.54 0.00
C PRO A 141 10.89 -5.62 0.94
N GLY A 142 10.21 -5.85 2.09
CA GLY A 142 10.55 -6.92 3.02
C GLY A 142 10.77 -6.50 4.46
N PHE A 143 11.14 -5.25 4.76
CA PHE A 143 11.36 -4.78 6.13
C PHE A 143 10.82 -3.36 6.33
N GLY A 144 10.24 -3.12 7.51
CA GLY A 144 9.87 -1.78 7.95
C GLY A 144 11.08 -0.94 8.42
N GLY A 145 10.86 0.37 8.65
CA GLY A 145 11.85 1.27 9.24
C GLY A 145 13.05 1.63 8.37
N GLN A 146 12.99 1.36 7.07
CA GLN A 146 14.05 1.70 6.12
C GLN A 146 14.03 3.20 5.76
N LYS A 147 15.18 3.69 5.27
CA LYS A 147 15.34 5.08 4.84
C LYS A 147 14.70 5.30 3.48
N PHE A 148 13.89 6.35 3.35
CA PHE A 148 13.26 6.80 2.12
C PHE A 148 14.25 6.98 0.96
N MET A 149 13.91 6.47 -0.20
CA MET A 149 14.68 6.61 -1.46
C MET A 149 14.02 7.68 -2.35
N PRO A 150 14.68 8.85 -2.57
CA PRO A 150 14.10 9.96 -3.35
C PRO A 150 13.79 9.63 -4.82
N SER A 151 14.35 8.57 -5.38
CA SER A 151 14.07 8.13 -6.75
C SER A 151 12.58 7.81 -7.00
N SER A 152 11.81 7.52 -5.94
CA SER A 152 10.37 7.31 -6.02
C SER A 152 9.60 8.56 -6.45
N ILE A 153 10.13 9.77 -6.19
CA ILE A 153 9.49 11.05 -6.55
C ILE A 153 9.29 11.15 -8.07
N ALA A 154 10.35 10.91 -8.85
CA ALA A 154 10.27 10.95 -10.31
C ALA A 154 9.28 9.94 -10.88
N LYS A 155 9.10 8.78 -10.21
CA LYS A 155 8.10 7.78 -10.59
C LYS A 155 6.68 8.28 -10.33
N CYS A 156 6.45 8.94 -9.20
CA CYS A 156 5.15 9.57 -8.90
C CYS A 156 4.81 10.64 -9.94
N GLU A 157 5.77 11.51 -10.27
CA GLU A 157 5.59 12.56 -11.30
C GLU A 157 5.28 11.97 -12.68
N TYR A 158 5.95 10.88 -13.07
CA TYR A 158 5.65 10.17 -14.31
C TYR A 158 4.22 9.63 -14.31
N LEU A 159 3.84 8.90 -13.26
CA LEU A 159 2.52 8.29 -13.13
C LEU A 159 1.41 9.34 -13.05
N SER A 160 1.65 10.44 -12.34
CA SER A 160 0.70 11.56 -12.25
C SER A 160 0.42 12.19 -13.62
N ARG A 161 1.47 12.44 -14.40
CA ARG A 161 1.35 12.94 -15.77
C ARG A 161 0.60 11.96 -16.67
N LYS A 162 0.93 10.66 -16.60
CA LYS A 162 0.23 9.61 -17.36
C LYS A 162 -1.24 9.50 -17.00
N LYS A 163 -1.55 9.59 -15.71
CA LYS A 163 -2.91 9.61 -15.20
C LYS A 163 -3.73 10.78 -15.81
N GLU A 164 -3.14 11.98 -15.90
CA GLU A 164 -3.78 13.14 -16.54
C GLU A 164 -3.94 12.92 -18.06
N GLU A 165 -2.88 12.51 -18.76
CA GLU A 165 -2.88 12.27 -20.20
C GLU A 165 -3.98 11.27 -20.63
N LEU A 166 -4.21 10.23 -19.81
CA LEU A 166 -5.17 9.16 -20.08
C LEU A 166 -6.56 9.40 -19.48
N GLY A 167 -6.75 10.48 -18.71
CA GLY A 167 -8.03 10.79 -18.05
C GLY A 167 -8.42 9.82 -16.94
N LEU A 168 -7.45 9.17 -16.27
CA LEU A 168 -7.65 8.14 -15.26
C LEU A 168 -7.82 8.75 -13.86
N SER A 169 -8.83 9.59 -13.65
CA SER A 169 -9.05 10.36 -12.41
C SER A 169 -9.13 9.50 -11.14
N GLU A 170 -9.61 8.28 -11.26
CA GLU A 170 -9.84 7.37 -10.12
C GLU A 170 -8.62 6.50 -9.78
N LEU A 171 -7.61 6.42 -10.65
CA LEU A 171 -6.36 5.70 -10.38
C LEU A 171 -5.60 6.39 -9.24
N ILE A 172 -5.27 5.65 -8.19
CA ILE A 172 -4.54 6.16 -7.02
C ILE A 172 -3.06 5.85 -7.16
N ILE A 173 -2.21 6.85 -6.90
CA ILE A 173 -0.76 6.68 -6.77
C ILE A 173 -0.45 6.63 -5.29
N GLU A 174 0.03 5.48 -4.83
CA GLU A 174 0.44 5.22 -3.46
C GLU A 174 1.95 5.07 -3.35
N VAL A 175 2.53 5.48 -2.22
CA VAL A 175 3.97 5.34 -1.95
C VAL A 175 4.17 4.64 -0.62
N ASP A 176 5.04 3.60 -0.61
CA ASP A 176 5.41 2.88 0.59
C ASP A 176 6.93 2.84 0.79
N GLY A 177 7.34 3.19 2.02
CA GLY A 177 8.72 3.07 2.48
C GLY A 177 9.32 4.36 3.03
N GLY A 178 9.66 4.39 4.31
CA GLY A 178 10.34 5.49 4.97
C GLY A 178 9.56 6.82 5.00
N ILE A 179 8.23 6.75 4.98
CA ILE A 179 7.34 7.92 4.97
C ILE A 179 7.22 8.52 6.37
N SER A 180 7.22 9.85 6.43
CA SER A 180 7.03 10.63 7.65
C SER A 180 6.55 12.04 7.29
N ALA A 181 6.21 12.88 8.28
CA ALA A 181 5.82 14.28 8.06
C ALA A 181 6.90 15.12 7.35
N SER A 182 8.18 14.69 7.40
CA SER A 182 9.27 15.42 6.74
C SER A 182 9.31 15.27 5.22
N ASN A 183 8.66 14.24 4.65
CA ASN A 183 8.68 13.95 3.22
C ASN A 183 7.28 13.79 2.59
N SER A 184 6.22 13.72 3.39
CA SER A 184 4.85 13.54 2.89
C SER A 184 4.42 14.64 1.93
N ARG A 185 4.69 15.92 2.24
CA ARG A 185 4.37 17.03 1.34
C ARG A 185 5.03 16.87 -0.04
N LEU A 186 6.31 16.51 -0.05
CA LEU A 186 7.08 16.35 -1.29
C LEU A 186 6.45 15.27 -2.20
N LEU A 187 5.94 14.19 -1.60
CA LEU A 187 5.29 13.12 -2.33
C LEU A 187 3.89 13.51 -2.83
N PHE A 188 3.10 14.21 -2.01
CA PHE A 188 1.82 14.76 -2.46
C PHE A 188 2.00 15.76 -3.61
N ASP A 189 3.00 16.64 -3.52
CA ASP A 189 3.33 17.60 -4.57
C ASP A 189 3.80 16.90 -5.87
N ALA A 190 4.40 15.70 -5.77
CA ALA A 190 4.77 14.84 -6.91
C ALA A 190 3.60 14.04 -7.51
N GLY A 191 2.39 14.15 -6.93
CA GLY A 191 1.18 13.50 -7.42
C GLY A 191 0.77 12.21 -6.71
N ALA A 192 1.45 11.82 -5.63
CA ALA A 192 0.96 10.75 -4.76
C ALA A 192 -0.34 11.17 -4.06
N GLU A 193 -1.26 10.23 -3.84
CA GLU A 193 -2.55 10.46 -3.19
C GLU A 193 -2.68 9.65 -1.90
N ALA A 194 -1.94 8.54 -1.77
CA ALA A 194 -1.89 7.71 -0.58
C ALA A 194 -0.43 7.49 -0.15
N LEU A 195 -0.18 7.53 1.16
CA LEU A 195 1.15 7.35 1.74
C LEU A 195 1.08 6.29 2.84
N VAL A 196 1.89 5.25 2.69
CA VAL A 196 2.01 4.19 3.69
C VAL A 196 3.04 4.59 4.74
N ALA A 197 2.63 4.60 6.00
CA ALA A 197 3.46 5.01 7.12
C ALA A 197 3.45 3.98 8.25
N GLY A 198 4.57 3.32 8.49
CA GLY A 198 4.71 2.31 9.55
C GLY A 198 5.29 2.90 10.83
N SER A 199 6.61 2.80 10.98
CA SER A 199 7.33 3.21 12.20
C SER A 199 7.14 4.68 12.59
N SER A 200 6.92 5.58 11.62
CA SER A 200 6.64 7.00 11.87
C SER A 200 5.27 7.25 12.52
N VAL A 201 4.34 6.28 12.42
CA VAL A 201 3.05 6.33 13.12
C VAL A 201 3.15 5.54 14.42
N PHE A 202 3.39 4.24 14.37
CA PHE A 202 3.35 3.37 15.55
C PHE A 202 4.49 3.60 16.55
N GLY A 203 5.62 4.17 16.10
CA GLY A 203 6.74 4.55 16.98
C GLY A 203 6.65 5.99 17.52
N ALA A 204 5.65 6.78 17.14
CA ALA A 204 5.47 8.15 17.63
C ALA A 204 4.90 8.17 19.06
N GLU A 205 5.24 9.21 19.82
CA GLU A 205 4.62 9.45 21.14
C GLU A 205 3.10 9.62 21.03
N SER A 206 2.61 10.20 19.92
CA SER A 206 1.20 10.33 19.57
C SER A 206 0.98 9.88 18.13
N PRO A 207 0.61 8.60 17.90
CA PRO A 207 0.34 8.07 16.56
C PRO A 207 -0.74 8.85 15.80
N GLU A 208 -1.82 9.24 16.48
CA GLU A 208 -2.91 10.01 15.87
C GLU A 208 -2.42 11.38 15.40
N GLN A 209 -1.55 12.07 16.16
CA GLN A 209 -0.97 13.35 15.78
C GLN A 209 0.00 13.20 14.60
N ALA A 210 0.82 12.14 14.58
CA ALA A 210 1.72 11.87 13.47
C ALA A 210 0.97 11.72 12.13
N ILE A 211 -0.20 11.08 12.14
CA ILE A 211 -1.09 10.99 10.97
C ILE A 211 -1.58 12.37 10.54
N VAL A 212 -2.01 13.20 11.49
CA VAL A 212 -2.48 14.58 11.22
C VAL A 212 -1.36 15.43 10.64
N ASP A 213 -0.14 15.32 11.16
CA ASP A 213 1.02 16.10 10.71
C ASP A 213 1.38 15.75 9.26
N MET A 214 1.32 14.46 8.89
CA MET A 214 1.53 14.03 7.51
C MET A 214 0.44 14.51 6.55
N LEU A 215 -0.83 14.54 6.98
CA LEU A 215 -1.94 15.05 6.15
C LEU A 215 -1.86 16.57 5.92
N ASN A 216 -1.32 17.30 6.87
CA ASN A 216 -1.26 18.78 6.87
C ASN A 216 0.09 19.33 6.38
N SER A 217 1.03 18.45 6.02
CA SER A 217 2.38 18.84 5.57
C SER A 217 2.38 19.68 4.29
#